data_0ea038baef522412f9b79ba9f3b0cc32
#
_entry.id   0ea038baef522412f9b79ba9f3b0cc32
#
_cell.length_a   1.000
_cell.length_b   1.000
_cell.length_c   1.000
_cell.angle_alpha   90.00
_cell.angle_beta   90.00
_cell.angle_gamma   90.00
#
_symmetry.space_group_name_H-M   'P 1'
#
loop_
_entity.id
_entity.type
_entity.pdbx_description
1 polymer ?
#
loop_
_entity_poly.entity_id
_entity_poly.type
_entity_poly.pdbx_seq_one_letter_code
_entity_poly.pdbx_strand_id
1 'polypeptide(L)'
;MCIRDSSNAVHQGSKLTGAEQRAYFQWLEEFEYGRLGLPRPDLVIYLDVPTDLTEMMLRKREQDTHTQGDIHEQDLAYLRLCRETGQAAADFFGWQVISCARDGAMRPAQEIHQEIDRLVRICLEE
;
A
#
# COMPACT_ATOMS: atom_id res chain seq x y z
N MET A 1 -14.96 0.03 8.80
CA MET A 1 -13.85 -0.18 7.84
C MET A 1 -12.55 -0.35 8.61
N CYS A 2 -11.88 -1.46 8.43
CA CYS A 2 -10.69 -1.74 9.20
C CYS A 2 -9.44 -1.34 8.43
N ILE A 3 -9.05 -0.07 8.58
CA ILE A 3 -7.79 0.46 8.06
C ILE A 3 -6.60 -0.33 8.62
N ARG A 4 -6.80 -0.94 9.77
CA ARG A 4 -5.83 -1.75 10.49
C ARG A 4 -5.31 -2.97 9.73
N ASP A 5 -6.19 -3.66 9.01
CA ASP A 5 -5.84 -4.93 8.35
C ASP A 5 -4.81 -4.72 7.25
N SER A 6 -5.07 -3.75 6.38
CA SER A 6 -4.17 -3.42 5.27
C SER A 6 -2.83 -2.92 5.79
N SER A 7 -2.85 -2.05 6.79
CA SER A 7 -1.63 -1.54 7.41
C SER A 7 -0.83 -2.63 8.10
N ASN A 8 -1.50 -3.52 8.83
CA ASN A 8 -0.83 -4.64 9.50
C ASN A 8 -0.21 -5.60 8.50
N ALA A 9 -0.91 -5.89 7.39
CA ALA A 9 -0.36 -6.76 6.35
C ALA A 9 0.94 -6.20 5.79
N VAL A 10 1.00 -4.89 5.52
CA VAL A 10 2.19 -4.25 4.97
C VAL A 10 3.29 -4.10 6.02
N HIS A 11 2.99 -3.47 7.15
CA HIS A 11 4.03 -3.10 8.13
C HIS A 11 4.54 -4.29 8.93
N GLN A 12 3.68 -5.19 9.37
CA GLN A 12 4.12 -6.37 10.10
C GLN A 12 4.67 -7.43 9.13
N GLY A 13 4.06 -7.58 7.97
CA GLY A 13 4.52 -8.50 6.94
C GLY A 13 5.90 -8.15 6.40
N SER A 14 6.30 -6.88 6.44
CA SER A 14 7.63 -6.45 5.97
C SER A 14 8.77 -7.03 6.81
N LYS A 15 8.49 -7.46 8.02
CA LYS A 15 9.47 -8.11 8.91
C LYS A 15 9.70 -9.58 8.60
N LEU A 16 8.89 -10.14 7.72
CA LEU A 16 8.90 -11.55 7.34
C LEU A 16 9.24 -11.71 5.87
N THR A 17 9.71 -12.87 5.47
CA THR A 17 10.07 -13.13 4.07
C THR A 17 9.47 -14.46 3.60
N GLY A 18 9.16 -14.53 2.29
CA GLY A 18 8.78 -15.76 1.62
C GLY A 18 7.58 -16.46 2.24
N ALA A 19 7.78 -17.71 2.62
CA ALA A 19 6.74 -18.56 3.19
C ALA A 19 6.22 -18.05 4.53
N GLU A 20 7.06 -17.42 5.35
CA GLU A 20 6.66 -16.85 6.63
C GLU A 20 5.72 -15.66 6.45
N GLN A 21 6.00 -14.83 5.47
CA GLN A 21 5.16 -13.69 5.12
C GLN A 21 3.79 -14.16 4.64
N ARG A 22 3.77 -15.17 3.77
CA ARG A 22 2.52 -15.74 3.26
C ARG A 22 1.70 -16.39 4.37
N ALA A 23 2.36 -17.09 5.27
CA ALA A 23 1.70 -17.71 6.44
C ALA A 23 1.10 -16.62 7.36
N TYR A 24 1.80 -15.50 7.52
CA TYR A 24 1.29 -14.36 8.28
C TYR A 24 0.03 -13.75 7.63
N PHE A 25 0.04 -13.56 6.31
CA PHE A 25 -1.14 -13.07 5.60
C PHE A 25 -2.34 -14.00 5.76
N GLN A 26 -2.10 -15.29 5.66
CA GLN A 26 -3.13 -16.31 5.82
C GLN A 26 -3.70 -16.30 7.24
N TRP A 27 -2.83 -16.20 8.24
CA TRP A 27 -3.22 -16.09 9.65
C TRP A 27 -4.03 -14.81 9.89
N LEU A 28 -3.59 -13.68 9.34
CA LEU A 28 -4.27 -12.39 9.49
C LEU A 28 -5.69 -12.47 8.93
N GLU A 29 -5.86 -13.06 7.76
CA GLU A 29 -7.17 -13.24 7.14
C GLU A 29 -8.08 -14.10 8.01
N GLU A 30 -7.60 -15.23 8.48
CA GLU A 30 -8.36 -16.13 9.34
C GLU A 30 -8.73 -15.47 10.68
N PHE A 31 -7.81 -14.73 11.25
CA PHE A 31 -8.04 -14.05 12.52
C PHE A 31 -9.07 -12.94 12.39
N GLU A 32 -8.90 -12.06 11.41
CA GLU A 32 -9.76 -10.89 11.25
C GLU A 32 -11.18 -11.27 10.79
N TYR A 33 -11.29 -12.10 9.77
CA TYR A 33 -12.57 -12.42 9.16
C TYR A 33 -13.21 -13.68 9.73
N GLY A 34 -12.40 -14.64 10.14
CA GLY A 34 -12.89 -15.88 10.72
C GLY A 34 -13.19 -15.76 12.21
N ARG A 35 -12.20 -15.44 13.03
CA ARG A 35 -12.34 -15.42 14.49
C ARG A 35 -13.03 -14.18 15.02
N LEU A 36 -12.64 -13.00 14.53
CA LEU A 36 -13.26 -11.75 14.95
C LEU A 36 -14.57 -11.47 14.23
N GLY A 37 -14.84 -12.16 13.13
CA GLY A 37 -16.08 -11.99 12.38
C GLY A 37 -16.25 -10.63 11.76
N LEU A 38 -15.14 -9.94 11.47
CA LEU A 38 -15.19 -8.63 10.82
C LEU A 38 -15.69 -8.77 9.38
N PRO A 39 -16.46 -7.80 8.89
CA PRO A 39 -16.89 -7.84 7.50
C PRO A 39 -15.69 -7.65 6.56
N ARG A 40 -15.69 -8.41 5.46
CA ARG A 40 -14.66 -8.25 4.44
C ARG A 40 -14.92 -6.97 3.65
N PRO A 41 -13.89 -6.18 3.33
CA PRO A 41 -14.08 -5.04 2.45
C PRO A 41 -14.47 -5.51 1.05
N ASP A 42 -15.37 -4.77 0.41
CA ASP A 42 -15.81 -5.07 -0.96
C ASP A 42 -14.73 -4.70 -1.99
N LEU A 43 -13.92 -3.70 -1.66
CA LEU A 43 -12.85 -3.21 -2.54
C LEU A 43 -11.73 -2.65 -1.70
N VAL A 44 -10.52 -3.09 -1.98
CA VAL A 44 -9.30 -2.49 -1.43
C VAL A 44 -8.45 -2.03 -2.60
N ILE A 45 -8.06 -0.76 -2.58
CA ILE A 45 -7.21 -0.16 -3.60
C ILE A 45 -5.84 0.10 -3.00
N TYR A 46 -4.81 -0.39 -3.65
CA TYR A 46 -3.43 -0.16 -3.28
C TYR A 46 -2.79 0.80 -4.27
N LEU A 47 -2.38 1.97 -3.77
CA LEU A 47 -1.70 2.97 -4.59
C LEU A 47 -0.21 2.68 -4.58
N ASP A 48 0.31 2.21 -5.70
CA ASP A 48 1.71 1.82 -5.83
C ASP A 48 2.54 2.98 -6.35
N VAL A 49 3.49 3.43 -5.53
CA VAL A 49 4.43 4.50 -5.87
C VAL A 49 5.85 3.95 -5.79
N PRO A 50 6.65 4.07 -6.87
CA PRO A 50 8.06 3.68 -6.80
C PRO A 50 8.81 4.41 -5.69
N THR A 51 9.69 3.72 -4.99
CA THR A 51 10.41 4.25 -3.84
C THR A 51 11.21 5.51 -4.19
N ASP A 52 11.78 5.56 -5.40
CA ASP A 52 12.55 6.72 -5.86
C ASP A 52 11.68 7.98 -5.91
N LEU A 53 10.44 7.85 -6.37
CA LEU A 53 9.49 8.98 -6.40
C LEU A 53 9.04 9.36 -4.99
N THR A 54 8.84 8.38 -4.11
CA THR A 54 8.50 8.63 -2.72
C THR A 54 9.61 9.43 -2.04
N GLU A 55 10.86 9.06 -2.27
CA GLU A 55 12.03 9.80 -1.77
C GLU A 55 12.03 11.25 -2.24
N MET A 56 11.82 11.46 -3.55
CA MET A 56 11.77 12.81 -4.13
C MET A 56 10.66 13.65 -3.49
N MET A 57 9.49 13.07 -3.29
CA MET A 57 8.35 13.75 -2.68
C MET A 57 8.62 14.13 -1.23
N LEU A 58 9.26 13.25 -0.47
CA LEU A 58 9.64 13.53 0.92
C LEU A 58 10.66 14.66 1.01
N ARG A 59 11.69 14.65 0.14
CA ARG A 59 12.70 15.71 0.08
C ARG A 59 12.07 17.06 -0.30
N LYS A 60 11.15 17.06 -1.26
CA LYS A 60 10.43 18.26 -1.66
C LYS A 60 9.59 18.81 -0.50
N ARG A 61 8.90 17.93 0.24
CA ARG A 61 8.12 18.33 1.40
C ARG A 61 9.00 19.00 2.46
N GLU A 62 10.18 18.45 2.71
CA GLU A 62 11.13 19.02 3.65
C GLU A 62 11.57 20.44 3.25
N GLN A 63 11.85 20.64 1.95
CA GLN A 63 12.21 21.94 1.42
C GLN A 63 11.06 22.95 1.54
N ASP A 64 9.83 22.52 1.21
CA ASP A 64 8.65 23.38 1.22
C ASP A 64 8.23 23.77 2.64
N THR A 65 8.42 22.88 3.62
CA THR A 65 8.01 23.12 5.01
C THR A 65 9.13 23.59 5.92
N HIS A 66 10.35 23.70 5.40
CA HIS A 66 11.56 24.05 6.15
C HIS A 66 11.80 23.14 7.36
N THR A 67 11.24 21.94 7.36
CA THR A 67 11.49 20.94 8.38
C THR A 67 12.72 20.13 7.99
N GLN A 68 13.68 20.02 8.91
CA GLN A 68 14.83 19.15 8.73
C GLN A 68 14.41 17.71 9.08
N GLY A 69 13.94 16.97 8.10
CA GLY A 69 13.75 15.53 8.25
C GLY A 69 14.99 14.83 7.70
N ASP A 70 15.74 14.17 8.54
CA ASP A 70 16.85 13.34 8.09
C ASP A 70 16.30 12.04 7.51
N ILE A 71 16.24 11.96 6.16
CA ILE A 71 15.92 10.71 5.48
C ILE A 71 17.19 9.86 5.46
N HIS A 72 17.28 8.90 6.36
CA HIS A 72 18.39 7.97 6.42
C HIS A 72 18.21 6.87 5.38
N GLU A 73 19.32 6.28 4.93
CA GLU A 73 19.29 5.14 4.00
C GLU A 73 18.47 3.96 4.55
N GLN A 74 18.46 3.78 5.87
CA GLN A 74 17.67 2.75 6.53
C GLN A 74 16.18 2.96 6.31
N ASP A 75 15.71 4.22 6.33
CA ASP A 75 14.32 4.56 6.08
C ASP A 75 13.92 4.25 4.64
N LEU A 76 14.81 4.51 3.68
CA LEU A 76 14.59 4.17 2.27
C LEU A 76 14.56 2.68 2.05
N ALA A 77 15.45 1.92 2.71
CA ALA A 77 15.44 0.46 2.65
C ALA A 77 14.14 -0.10 3.21
N TYR A 78 13.66 0.47 4.31
CA TYR A 78 12.37 0.08 4.89
C TYR A 78 11.20 0.41 3.96
N LEU A 79 11.21 1.57 3.30
CA LEU A 79 10.17 1.94 2.34
C LEU A 79 10.13 0.99 1.14
N ARG A 80 11.30 0.58 0.64
CA ARG A 80 11.38 -0.41 -0.44
C ARG A 80 10.78 -1.75 0.00
N LEU A 81 11.12 -2.18 1.20
CA LEU A 81 10.61 -3.42 1.76
C LEU A 81 9.10 -3.35 1.97
N CYS A 82 8.58 -2.23 2.45
CA CYS A 82 7.13 -2.01 2.58
C CYS A 82 6.43 -2.05 1.23
N ARG A 83 7.04 -1.50 0.18
CA ARG A 83 6.48 -1.54 -1.17
C ARG A 83 6.40 -2.97 -1.68
N GLU A 84 7.49 -3.74 -1.55
CA GLU A 84 7.51 -5.14 -1.96
C GLU A 84 6.46 -5.95 -1.19
N THR A 85 6.36 -5.73 0.12
CA THR A 85 5.38 -6.39 0.97
C THR A 85 3.95 -6.00 0.57
N GLY A 86 3.73 -4.73 0.26
CA GLY A 86 2.43 -4.24 -0.20
C GLY A 86 2.00 -4.89 -1.51
N GLN A 87 2.93 -5.07 -2.44
CA GLN A 87 2.67 -5.77 -3.70
C GLN A 87 2.33 -7.25 -3.46
N ALA A 88 3.08 -7.90 -2.56
CA ALA A 88 2.81 -9.29 -2.19
C ALA A 88 1.46 -9.45 -1.50
N ALA A 89 1.11 -8.52 -0.61
CA ALA A 89 -0.19 -8.51 0.06
C ALA A 89 -1.34 -8.27 -0.93
N ALA A 90 -1.16 -7.35 -1.86
CA ALA A 90 -2.16 -7.08 -2.90
C ALA A 90 -2.43 -8.33 -3.74
N ASP A 91 -1.38 -9.06 -4.08
CA ASP A 91 -1.48 -10.32 -4.82
C ASP A 91 -2.22 -11.40 -4.01
N PHE A 92 -1.85 -11.53 -2.74
CA PHE A 92 -2.45 -12.54 -1.85
C PHE A 92 -3.92 -12.26 -1.56
N PHE A 93 -4.25 -11.00 -1.20
CA PHE A 93 -5.60 -10.61 -0.81
C PHE A 93 -6.48 -10.19 -2.00
N GLY A 94 -5.93 -10.11 -3.19
CA GLY A 94 -6.67 -9.70 -4.38
C GLY A 94 -7.02 -8.21 -4.42
N TRP A 95 -6.17 -7.36 -3.87
CA TRP A 95 -6.37 -5.91 -3.92
C TRP A 95 -6.18 -5.38 -5.35
N GLN A 96 -6.89 -4.32 -5.67
CA GLN A 96 -6.69 -3.60 -6.92
C GLN A 96 -5.49 -2.68 -6.80
N VAL A 97 -4.49 -2.88 -7.65
CA VAL A 97 -3.27 -2.07 -7.64
C VAL A 97 -3.38 -0.98 -8.69
N ILE A 98 -3.21 0.26 -8.28
CA ILE A 98 -3.14 1.41 -9.18
C ILE A 98 -1.73 1.95 -9.17
N SER A 99 -1.07 1.94 -10.32
CA SER A 99 0.23 2.56 -10.47
C SER A 99 0.08 4.08 -10.48
N CYS A 100 0.75 4.75 -9.55
CA CYS A 100 0.73 6.20 -9.46
C CYS A 100 1.85 6.87 -10.27
N ALA A 101 2.66 6.07 -10.96
CA ALA A 101 3.78 6.57 -11.75
C ALA A 101 3.66 6.15 -13.21
N ARG A 102 4.14 7.03 -14.09
CA ARG A 102 4.27 6.77 -15.53
C ARG A 102 5.55 7.44 -16.01
N ASP A 103 6.36 6.69 -16.75
CA ASP A 103 7.61 7.20 -17.37
C ASP A 103 8.55 7.90 -16.37
N GLY A 104 8.66 7.34 -15.15
CA GLY A 104 9.54 7.87 -14.12
C GLY A 104 9.03 9.10 -13.38
N ALA A 105 7.76 9.48 -13.59
CA ALA A 105 7.15 10.62 -12.94
C ALA A 105 5.79 10.26 -12.36
N MET A 106 5.33 11.03 -11.39
CA MET A 106 4.00 10.85 -10.81
C MET A 106 2.92 11.20 -11.83
N ARG A 107 1.90 10.35 -11.92
CA ARG A 107 0.71 10.63 -12.70
C ARG A 107 -0.07 11.80 -12.05
N PRO A 108 -0.78 12.62 -12.85
CA PRO A 108 -1.64 13.66 -12.28
C PRO A 108 -2.65 13.07 -11.30
N ALA A 109 -2.84 13.74 -10.17
CA ALA A 109 -3.78 13.28 -9.14
C ALA A 109 -5.20 13.09 -9.70
N GLN A 110 -5.61 13.93 -10.62
CA GLN A 110 -6.92 13.84 -11.26
C GLN A 110 -7.07 12.55 -12.06
N GLU A 111 -6.05 12.14 -12.79
CA GLU A 111 -6.05 10.89 -13.56
C GLU A 111 -6.16 9.68 -12.65
N ILE A 112 -5.40 9.66 -11.55
CA ILE A 112 -5.46 8.60 -10.54
C ILE A 112 -6.87 8.55 -9.93
N HIS A 113 -7.43 9.71 -9.61
CA HIS A 113 -8.77 9.82 -9.06
C HIS A 113 -9.84 9.24 -10.00
N GLN A 114 -9.73 9.52 -11.30
CA GLN A 114 -10.67 8.98 -12.29
C GLN A 114 -10.63 7.45 -12.34
N GLU A 115 -9.44 6.87 -12.22
CA GLU A 115 -9.27 5.42 -12.19
C GLU A 115 -9.87 4.82 -10.92
N ILE A 116 -9.66 5.45 -9.76
CA ILE A 116 -10.27 5.04 -8.50
C ILE A 116 -11.79 5.12 -8.59
N ASP A 117 -12.31 6.22 -9.11
CA ASP A 117 -13.75 6.43 -9.26
C ASP A 117 -14.40 5.35 -10.12
N ARG A 118 -13.75 4.97 -11.22
CA ARG A 118 -14.22 3.89 -12.08
C ARG A 118 -14.31 2.57 -11.35
N LEU A 119 -13.27 2.21 -10.59
CA LEU A 119 -13.25 0.96 -9.81
C LEU A 119 -14.34 0.94 -8.75
N VAL A 120 -14.54 2.07 -8.06
CA VAL A 120 -15.59 2.19 -7.04
C VAL A 120 -16.98 2.05 -7.66
N ARG A 121 -17.21 2.68 -8.81
CA ARG A 121 -18.50 2.59 -9.51
C ARG A 121 -18.81 1.16 -9.96
N ILE A 122 -17.82 0.46 -10.50
CA ILE A 122 -17.97 -0.94 -10.90
C ILE A 122 -18.34 -1.80 -9.68
N CYS A 123 -17.66 -1.57 -8.56
CA CYS A 123 -17.94 -2.28 -7.31
C CYS A 123 -19.37 -2.04 -6.80
N LEU A 124 -19.84 -0.79 -6.88
CA LEU A 124 -21.19 -0.42 -6.42
C LEU A 124 -22.30 -0.93 -7.34
N GLU A 125 -22.00 -1.14 -8.61
CA GLU A 125 -22.98 -1.66 -9.58
C GLU A 125 -23.19 -3.18 -9.47
N GLU A 126 -22.24 -3.87 -8.87
CA GLU A 126 -22.39 -5.31 -8.58
C GLU A 126 -23.22 -5.49 -7.30
#